data_7e3c8f72f39b3450f125bcc118d4a5e1
#
_entry.id   7e3c8f72f39b3450f125bcc118d4a5e1
#
_cell.length_a   1.000
_cell.length_b   1.000
_cell.length_c   1.000
_cell.angle_alpha   90.00
_cell.angle_beta   90.00
_cell.angle_gamma   90.00
#
_symmetry.space_group_name_H-M   'P 1'
#
loop_
_entity.id
_entity.type
_entity.pdbx_description
1 polymer ?
#
loop_
_entity_poly.entity_id
_entity_poly.type
_entity_poly.pdbx_seq_one_letter_code
_entity_poly.pdbx_strand_id
1 'polypeptide(L)'
;VKPVKNIILLIPDGTSLSTVSIARWLQWYNNPDMPNLAIDPYMCGTVRTFSSNAPIGDSAPTTSCYMTGIPSIAGYVSTHPVQDAANDILPIDSTRAYQPLVTVLEAAKMKYGKSTGLVFTCE
;
A
#
# COMPACT_ATOMS: atom_id res chain seq x y z
N VAL A 1 10.86 -25.74 -2.54
CA VAL A 1 10.80 -24.27 -2.63
C VAL A 1 11.87 -23.72 -1.70
N LYS A 2 12.81 -22.89 -2.21
CA LYS A 2 13.82 -22.24 -1.35
C LYS A 2 13.13 -21.17 -0.50
N PRO A 3 13.43 -21.06 0.79
CA PRO A 3 12.85 -20.03 1.64
C PRO A 3 13.33 -18.64 1.18
N VAL A 4 12.40 -17.70 1.11
CA VAL A 4 12.72 -16.29 0.79
C VAL A 4 13.43 -15.67 1.99
N LYS A 5 14.64 -15.16 1.77
CA LYS A 5 15.45 -14.54 2.83
C LYS A 5 15.13 -13.06 3.01
N ASN A 6 15.00 -12.33 1.91
CA ASN A 6 14.78 -10.88 1.89
C ASN A 6 13.57 -10.55 1.04
N ILE A 7 12.84 -9.53 1.45
CA ILE A 7 11.71 -8.97 0.71
C ILE A 7 11.94 -7.46 0.62
N ILE A 8 11.85 -6.93 -0.58
CA ILE A 8 11.88 -5.49 -0.85
C ILE A 8 10.51 -5.14 -1.42
N LEU A 9 9.81 -4.25 -0.75
CA LEU A 9 8.52 -3.74 -1.19
C LEU A 9 8.72 -2.30 -1.72
N LEU A 10 8.39 -2.10 -2.99
CA LEU A 10 8.43 -0.80 -3.64
C LEU A 10 7.00 -0.28 -3.80
N ILE A 11 6.72 0.88 -3.25
CA ILE A 11 5.40 1.49 -3.24
C ILE A 11 5.50 2.88 -3.88
N PRO A 12 5.25 3.00 -5.18
CA PRO A 12 5.19 4.30 -5.82
C PRO A 12 3.85 4.97 -5.48
N ASP A 13 3.91 6.07 -4.73
CA ASP A 13 2.74 6.84 -4.33
C ASP A 13 2.09 7.52 -5.55
N GLY A 14 0.76 7.65 -5.51
CA GLY A 14 -0.03 8.26 -6.59
C GLY A 14 -0.01 7.50 -7.93
N THR A 15 0.52 6.26 -7.95
CA THR A 15 0.67 5.49 -9.18
C THR A 15 -0.59 4.68 -9.49
N SER A 16 -1.50 5.27 -10.24
CA SER A 16 -2.70 4.62 -10.76
C SER A 16 -2.42 3.83 -12.05
N LEU A 17 -3.38 3.02 -12.48
CA LEU A 17 -3.31 2.34 -13.79
C LEU A 17 -3.20 3.35 -14.95
N SER A 18 -3.83 4.52 -14.83
CA SER A 18 -3.71 5.60 -15.80
C SER A 18 -2.29 6.15 -15.86
N THR A 19 -1.64 6.34 -14.71
CA THR A 19 -0.24 6.78 -14.62
C THR A 19 0.69 5.78 -15.30
N VAL A 20 0.51 4.49 -15.07
CA VAL A 20 1.27 3.42 -15.72
C VAL A 20 1.05 3.44 -17.24
N SER A 21 -0.18 3.67 -17.69
CA SER A 21 -0.51 3.76 -19.13
C SER A 21 0.16 4.96 -19.80
N ILE A 22 0.18 6.12 -19.13
CA ILE A 22 0.86 7.31 -19.63
C ILE A 22 2.38 7.08 -19.68
N ALA A 23 2.97 6.46 -18.66
CA ALA A 23 4.39 6.12 -18.64
C ALA A 23 4.77 5.20 -19.80
N ARG A 24 3.94 4.19 -20.10
CA ARG A 24 4.12 3.30 -21.25
C ARG A 24 4.05 4.04 -22.59
N TRP A 25 3.11 4.95 -22.71
CA TRP A 25 2.98 5.81 -23.88
C TRP A 25 4.20 6.70 -24.08
N LEU A 26 4.68 7.33 -23.02
CA LEU A 26 5.88 8.19 -23.06
C LEU A 26 7.13 7.38 -23.44
N GLN A 27 7.27 6.18 -22.88
CA GLN A 27 8.38 5.30 -23.24
C GLN A 27 8.33 4.92 -24.72
N TRP A 28 7.18 4.48 -25.21
CA TRP A 28 7.00 4.15 -26.63
C TRP A 28 7.27 5.36 -27.55
N TYR A 29 6.82 6.54 -27.16
CA TYR A 29 7.05 7.77 -27.93
C TYR A 29 8.53 8.09 -28.04
N ASN A 30 9.28 7.95 -26.96
CA ASN A 30 10.72 8.24 -26.93
C ASN A 30 11.58 7.10 -27.51
N ASN A 31 11.10 5.88 -27.45
CA ASN A 31 11.82 4.70 -27.95
C ASN A 31 10.81 3.64 -28.44
N PRO A 32 10.40 3.72 -29.71
CA PRO A 32 9.42 2.78 -30.29
C PRO A 32 9.84 1.31 -30.26
N ASP A 33 11.15 1.02 -30.19
CA ASP A 33 11.67 -0.34 -30.10
C ASP A 33 11.50 -0.96 -28.70
N MET A 34 11.14 -0.15 -27.70
CA MET A 34 10.89 -0.58 -26.33
C MET A 34 9.48 -0.18 -25.86
N PRO A 35 8.42 -0.79 -26.40
CA PRO A 35 7.05 -0.36 -26.16
C PRO A 35 6.54 -0.69 -24.73
N ASN A 36 7.20 -1.62 -24.04
CA ASN A 36 6.79 -2.10 -22.72
C ASN A 36 7.63 -1.50 -21.59
N LEU A 37 7.01 -1.25 -20.45
CA LEU A 37 7.73 -0.92 -19.23
C LEU A 37 8.42 -2.16 -18.67
N ALA A 38 9.54 -1.97 -17.97
CA ALA A 38 10.28 -3.06 -17.33
C ALA A 38 9.44 -3.87 -16.30
N ILE A 39 8.38 -3.26 -15.78
CA ILE A 39 7.46 -3.91 -14.84
C ILE A 39 6.38 -4.77 -15.53
N ASP A 40 6.09 -4.53 -16.81
CA ASP A 40 4.97 -5.19 -17.52
C ASP A 40 5.04 -6.71 -17.46
N PRO A 41 6.21 -7.38 -17.64
CA PRO A 41 6.31 -8.84 -17.57
C PRO A 41 6.00 -9.43 -16.18
N TYR A 42 6.03 -8.60 -15.15
CA TYR A 42 5.81 -9.01 -13.75
C TYR A 42 4.43 -8.64 -13.22
N MET A 43 3.60 -8.00 -14.03
CA MET A 43 2.23 -7.66 -13.63
C MET A 43 1.41 -8.93 -13.44
N CYS A 44 0.96 -9.17 -12.20
CA CYS A 44 0.17 -10.36 -11.83
C CYS A 44 -1.19 -10.00 -11.19
N GLY A 45 -1.49 -8.72 -11.02
CA GLY A 45 -2.74 -8.28 -10.43
C GLY A 45 -2.76 -6.80 -10.11
N THR A 46 -3.83 -6.40 -9.46
CA THR A 46 -4.05 -5.02 -8.98
C THR A 46 -4.37 -5.02 -7.51
N VAL A 47 -4.09 -3.91 -6.85
CA VAL A 47 -4.43 -3.68 -5.45
C VAL A 47 -5.56 -2.64 -5.40
N ARG A 48 -6.60 -2.94 -4.63
CA ARG A 48 -7.63 -1.97 -4.28
C ARG A 48 -7.36 -1.45 -2.87
N THR A 49 -7.21 -0.14 -2.75
CA THR A 49 -6.99 0.55 -1.48
C THR A 49 -8.05 1.61 -1.24
N PHE A 50 -8.36 1.88 0.03
CA PHE A 50 -9.35 2.88 0.44
C PHE A 50 -9.09 3.26 1.91
N SER A 51 -9.69 4.36 2.39
CA SER A 51 -9.79 4.68 3.81
C SER A 51 -11.03 4.04 4.41
N SER A 52 -11.06 3.80 5.71
CA SER A 52 -12.24 3.24 6.37
C SER A 52 -13.49 4.11 6.19
N ASN A 53 -13.29 5.42 6.04
CA ASN A 53 -14.34 6.43 5.90
C ASN A 53 -14.37 7.13 4.53
N ALA A 54 -13.63 6.64 3.54
CA ALA A 54 -13.64 7.22 2.20
C ALA A 54 -13.29 6.16 1.13
N PRO A 55 -14.01 6.12 -0.01
CA PRO A 55 -13.74 5.18 -1.10
C PRO A 55 -12.44 5.45 -1.83
N ILE A 56 -11.94 6.67 -1.76
CA ILE A 56 -10.62 7.09 -2.25
C ILE A 56 -9.81 7.48 -1.04
N GLY A 57 -8.78 6.71 -0.74
CA GLY A 57 -7.90 6.97 0.39
C GLY A 57 -6.68 7.80 0.01
N ASP A 58 -6.10 8.49 0.98
CA ASP A 58 -4.77 9.06 0.87
C ASP A 58 -3.68 8.01 1.17
N SER A 59 -2.41 8.39 1.14
CA SER A 59 -1.27 7.48 1.29
C SER A 59 -1.21 6.81 2.67
N ALA A 60 -1.57 7.48 3.75
CA ALA A 60 -1.47 6.95 5.11
C ALA A 60 -2.45 5.78 5.37
N PRO A 61 -3.78 5.92 5.21
CA PRO A 61 -4.71 4.83 5.44
C PRO A 61 -4.60 3.71 4.39
N THR A 62 -4.22 4.04 3.15
CA THR A 62 -4.02 3.00 2.12
C THR A 62 -2.76 2.19 2.37
N THR A 63 -1.70 2.78 2.92
CA THR A 63 -0.55 2.03 3.42
C THR A 63 -0.95 1.04 4.52
N SER A 64 -1.87 1.42 5.39
CA SER A 64 -2.39 0.51 6.42
C SER A 64 -3.03 -0.73 5.82
N CYS A 65 -3.75 -0.62 4.68
CA CYS A 65 -4.40 -1.77 4.03
C CYS A 65 -3.42 -2.90 3.74
N TYR A 66 -2.27 -2.62 3.12
CA TYR A 66 -1.32 -3.67 2.73
C TYR A 66 -0.27 -3.96 3.79
N MET A 67 -0.07 -3.09 4.78
CA MET A 67 0.87 -3.32 5.87
C MET A 67 0.25 -4.04 7.07
N THR A 68 -1.07 -3.91 7.29
CA THR A 68 -1.76 -4.48 8.46
C THR A 68 -2.97 -5.33 8.10
N GLY A 69 -3.48 -5.21 6.87
CA GLY A 69 -4.74 -5.83 6.43
C GLY A 69 -5.99 -5.05 6.83
N ILE A 70 -5.85 -3.90 7.49
CA ILE A 70 -6.97 -3.06 7.96
C ILE A 70 -6.75 -1.63 7.46
N PRO A 71 -7.74 -1.02 6.76
CA PRO A 71 -7.67 0.39 6.42
C PRO A 71 -7.80 1.25 7.67
N SER A 72 -6.98 2.29 7.77
CA SER A 72 -7.15 3.32 8.79
C SER A 72 -8.14 4.39 8.33
N ILE A 73 -8.53 5.28 9.24
CA ILE A 73 -9.24 6.50 8.90
C ILE A 73 -8.31 7.49 8.18
N ALA A 74 -8.85 8.37 7.35
CA ALA A 74 -8.07 9.38 6.63
C ALA A 74 -7.09 10.13 7.56
N GLY A 75 -5.84 10.29 7.12
CA GLY A 75 -4.76 10.92 7.89
C GLY A 75 -4.04 10.04 8.92
N TYR A 76 -4.44 8.79 9.11
CA TYR A 76 -3.82 7.86 10.06
C TYR A 76 -3.19 6.66 9.37
N VAL A 77 -2.10 6.16 9.95
CA VAL A 77 -1.38 4.98 9.47
C VAL A 77 -1.23 3.94 10.59
N SER A 78 -1.45 2.66 10.24
CA SER A 78 -1.25 1.51 11.14
C SER A 78 -1.98 1.60 12.48
N THR A 79 -3.15 2.25 12.49
CA THR A 79 -4.07 2.28 13.62
C THR A 79 -5.43 1.72 13.22
N HIS A 80 -6.11 1.09 14.17
CA HIS A 80 -7.50 0.70 13.98
C HIS A 80 -8.35 1.97 13.76
N PRO A 81 -9.25 1.99 12.78
CA PRO A 81 -10.07 3.16 12.51
C PRO A 81 -11.00 3.50 13.68
N VAL A 82 -11.31 4.77 13.81
CA VAL A 82 -12.39 5.25 14.66
C VAL A 82 -13.69 5.29 13.85
N GLN A 83 -14.81 5.10 14.52
CA GLN A 83 -16.12 5.18 13.89
C GLN A 83 -16.41 6.60 13.41
N ASP A 84 -16.81 6.70 12.15
CA ASP A 84 -17.30 7.92 11.49
C ASP A 84 -18.65 7.59 10.84
N ALA A 85 -19.69 7.52 11.68
CA ALA A 85 -20.98 6.90 11.36
C ALA A 85 -21.63 7.37 10.06
N ALA A 86 -21.31 8.58 9.60
CA ALA A 86 -21.84 9.13 8.35
C ALA A 86 -21.09 8.64 7.09
N ASN A 87 -19.83 8.25 7.26
CA ASN A 87 -18.91 8.00 6.15
C ASN A 87 -18.27 6.60 6.18
N ASP A 88 -18.52 5.81 7.22
CA ASP A 88 -17.96 4.47 7.32
C ASP A 88 -18.40 3.58 6.16
N ILE A 89 -17.44 3.06 5.41
CA ILE A 89 -17.70 2.11 4.32
C ILE A 89 -17.46 0.66 4.73
N LEU A 90 -17.04 0.46 5.98
CA LEU A 90 -16.88 -0.83 6.63
C LEU A 90 -17.45 -0.78 8.04
N PRO A 91 -17.89 -1.93 8.59
CA PRO A 91 -18.20 -2.02 10.02
C PRO A 91 -16.95 -1.73 10.86
N ILE A 92 -17.02 -0.77 11.76
CA ILE A 92 -15.92 -0.36 12.63
C ILE A 92 -16.19 -0.79 14.06
N ASP A 93 -15.26 -1.52 14.65
CA ASP A 93 -15.27 -1.84 16.09
C ASP A 93 -14.78 -0.63 16.91
N SER A 94 -15.71 0.14 17.43
CA SER A 94 -15.43 1.36 18.20
C SER A 94 -14.63 1.11 19.50
N THR A 95 -14.63 -0.13 20.01
CA THR A 95 -13.87 -0.49 21.22
C THR A 95 -12.36 -0.52 20.96
N ARG A 96 -11.97 -0.57 19.69
CA ARG A 96 -10.58 -0.62 19.25
C ARG A 96 -10.09 0.69 18.65
N ALA A 97 -10.88 1.76 18.75
CA ALA A 97 -10.54 3.05 18.16
C ALA A 97 -9.10 3.49 18.49
N TYR A 98 -8.34 3.86 17.45
CA TYR A 98 -6.93 4.26 17.52
C TYR A 98 -5.95 3.20 18.06
N GLN A 99 -6.38 1.96 18.26
CA GLN A 99 -5.48 0.90 18.69
C GLN A 99 -4.37 0.70 17.64
N PRO A 100 -3.08 0.67 18.03
CA PRO A 100 -2.00 0.35 17.10
C PRO A 100 -2.19 -1.05 16.49
N LEU A 101 -1.91 -1.16 15.21
CA LEU A 101 -1.96 -2.40 14.45
C LEU A 101 -0.55 -2.87 14.13
N VAL A 102 -0.29 -4.15 14.34
CA VAL A 102 1.01 -4.76 14.02
C VAL A 102 1.18 -4.80 12.50
N THR A 103 2.26 -4.22 12.02
CA THR A 103 2.63 -4.22 10.61
C THR A 103 3.37 -5.50 10.22
N VAL A 104 3.42 -5.79 8.91
CA VAL A 104 4.23 -6.91 8.39
C VAL A 104 5.73 -6.76 8.72
N LEU A 105 6.24 -5.52 8.86
CA LEU A 105 7.61 -5.24 9.28
C LEU A 105 7.84 -5.65 10.73
N GLU A 106 6.96 -5.23 11.64
CA GLU A 106 7.03 -5.62 13.05
C GLU A 106 6.88 -7.13 13.21
N ALA A 107 5.93 -7.74 12.50
CA ALA A 107 5.74 -9.19 12.52
C ALA A 107 6.99 -9.93 12.03
N ALA A 108 7.63 -9.46 10.97
CA ALA A 108 8.87 -10.04 10.46
C ALA A 108 10.03 -9.93 11.46
N LYS A 109 10.13 -8.81 12.14
CA LYS A 109 11.14 -8.58 13.18
C LYS A 109 10.89 -9.44 14.42
N MET A 110 9.66 -9.40 14.93
CA MET A 110 9.30 -10.10 16.18
C MET A 110 9.28 -11.62 16.02
N LYS A 111 8.70 -12.13 14.94
CA LYS A 111 8.51 -13.59 14.75
C LYS A 111 9.73 -14.27 14.14
N TYR A 112 10.48 -13.57 13.28
CA TYR A 112 11.55 -14.20 12.50
C TYR A 112 12.93 -13.57 12.71
N GLY A 113 13.06 -12.61 13.63
CA GLY A 113 14.32 -11.93 13.91
C GLY A 113 14.90 -11.18 12.69
N LYS A 114 14.08 -10.80 11.72
CA LYS A 114 14.54 -10.12 10.51
C LYS A 114 14.89 -8.66 10.80
N SER A 115 15.90 -8.15 10.09
CA SER A 115 16.14 -6.71 10.02
C SER A 115 15.06 -6.05 9.16
N THR A 116 14.67 -4.86 9.54
CA THR A 116 13.68 -4.04 8.81
C THR A 116 14.28 -2.68 8.50
N GLY A 117 13.92 -2.10 7.39
CA GLY A 117 14.37 -0.77 6.98
C GLY A 117 13.28 -0.07 6.16
N LEU A 118 13.28 1.26 6.22
CA LEU A 118 12.39 2.13 5.48
C LEU A 118 13.22 3.17 4.75
N VAL A 119 12.86 3.45 3.51
CA VAL A 119 13.48 4.49 2.67
C VAL A 119 12.37 5.29 2.04
N PHE A 120 12.41 6.60 2.19
CA PHE A 120 11.39 7.51 1.68
C PHE A 120 12.01 8.56 0.76
N THR A 121 11.19 9.09 -0.13
CA THR A 121 11.50 10.25 -0.97
C THR A 121 10.61 11.46 -0.65
N CYS A 122 9.68 11.31 0.30
CA CYS A 122 8.76 12.34 0.78
C CYS A 122 8.91 12.53 2.30
N GLU A 123 8.37 13.64 2.81
CA GLU A 123 8.28 13.95 4.23
C GLU A 123 7.24 13.10 4.96
#